data_97299499ac81ad9cbe6e38b5d513bc05
#
_entry.id   97299499ac81ad9cbe6e38b5d513bc05
#
_cell.length_a   1.000
_cell.length_b   1.000
_cell.length_c   1.000
_cell.angle_alpha   90.00
_cell.angle_beta   90.00
_cell.angle_gamma   90.00
#
_symmetry.space_group_name_H-M   'P 1'
#
loop_
_entity.id
_entity.type
_entity.pdbx_description
1 polymer ?
#
loop_
_entity_poly.entity_id
_entity_poly.type
_entity_poly.pdbx_seq_one_letter_code
_entity_poly.pdbx_strand_id
1 'polypeptide(L)'
;MELVNALKKDWGLNIISASNADVLNSIDKEGKIHISNLSENNRKEAERVGFTGEWFEYSLSSAIGNHLLKTVPMNETMTKYRLDALFTGIRWDENPSRAAERFISYREKPSHFRVQPILPFTERDIWGYIFQSGIPYHPLYSKGYRSIDGKMDSKKSADEPAWEQDMEHTHERAGRSQNKEEMMGKLRQLGYM
;
A
#
# COMPACT_ATOMS: atom_id res chain seq x y z
N MET A 1 13.18 1.38 7.56
CA MET A 1 13.31 0.64 8.84
C MET A 1 13.48 1.54 10.06
N GLU A 2 14.19 2.66 9.97
CA GLU A 2 14.43 3.59 11.09
C GLU A 2 13.14 4.14 11.73
N LEU A 3 12.20 4.66 10.92
CA LEU A 3 10.92 5.17 11.43
C LEU A 3 10.10 4.09 12.14
N VAL A 4 10.04 2.87 11.59
CA VAL A 4 9.31 1.74 12.20
C VAL A 4 9.90 1.39 13.57
N ASN A 5 11.23 1.37 13.67
CA ASN A 5 11.92 1.08 14.93
C ASN A 5 11.71 2.20 15.97
N ALA A 6 11.73 3.46 15.53
CA ALA A 6 11.40 4.60 16.38
C ALA A 6 9.97 4.51 16.91
N LEU A 7 8.99 4.26 16.05
CA LEU A 7 7.58 4.11 16.47
C LEU A 7 7.36 2.94 17.43
N LYS A 8 8.04 1.81 17.22
CA LYS A 8 8.00 0.69 18.18
C LYS A 8 8.54 1.09 19.56
N LYS A 9 9.69 1.78 19.58
CA LYS A 9 10.38 2.15 20.80
C LYS A 9 9.68 3.27 21.54
N ASP A 10 9.35 4.35 20.82
CA ASP A 10 8.94 5.60 21.45
C ASP A 10 7.43 5.64 21.73
N TRP A 11 6.64 4.91 20.93
CA TRP A 11 5.19 4.85 21.06
C TRP A 11 4.65 3.50 21.55
N GLY A 12 5.54 2.53 21.78
CA GLY A 12 5.14 1.20 22.25
C GLY A 12 4.22 0.43 21.30
N LEU A 13 4.25 0.76 19.98
CA LEU A 13 3.33 0.16 19.02
C LEU A 13 3.65 -1.31 18.77
N ASN A 14 2.62 -2.15 18.78
CA ASN A 14 2.72 -3.55 18.36
C ASN A 14 2.71 -3.62 16.83
N ILE A 15 3.89 -3.48 16.20
CA ILE A 15 4.03 -3.49 14.74
C ILE A 15 4.34 -4.91 14.26
N ILE A 16 3.45 -5.48 13.47
CA ILE A 16 3.59 -6.78 12.81
C ILE A 16 4.07 -6.54 11.38
N SER A 17 5.19 -7.16 11.01
CA SER A 17 5.67 -7.18 9.62
C SER A 17 5.12 -8.40 8.91
N ALA A 18 4.20 -8.18 7.98
CA ALA A 18 3.64 -9.21 7.13
C ALA A 18 4.42 -9.30 5.81
N SER A 19 4.84 -10.50 5.41
CA SER A 19 5.53 -10.73 4.15
C SER A 19 5.24 -12.15 3.64
N ASN A 20 5.25 -12.31 2.32
CA ASN A 20 5.13 -13.61 1.68
C ASN A 20 6.53 -14.22 1.53
N ALA A 21 6.94 -15.03 2.50
CA ALA A 21 8.28 -15.63 2.54
C ALA A 21 8.56 -16.54 1.33
N ASP A 22 7.57 -17.28 0.84
CA ASP A 22 7.68 -18.13 -0.34
C ASP A 22 8.07 -17.31 -1.59
N VAL A 23 7.38 -16.21 -1.81
CA VAL A 23 7.67 -15.28 -2.91
C VAL A 23 9.04 -14.62 -2.74
N LEU A 24 9.38 -14.15 -1.54
CA LEU A 24 10.67 -13.51 -1.28
C LEU A 24 11.86 -14.44 -1.47
N ASN A 25 11.72 -15.71 -1.09
CA ASN A 25 12.76 -16.74 -1.26
C ASN A 25 12.89 -17.22 -2.72
N SER A 26 11.90 -16.94 -3.56
CA SER A 26 11.88 -17.32 -4.98
C SER A 26 12.41 -16.23 -5.93
N ILE A 27 12.90 -15.10 -5.40
CA ILE A 27 13.48 -14.02 -6.19
C ILE A 27 14.84 -14.47 -6.73
N ASP A 28 15.00 -14.43 -8.04
CA ASP A 28 16.28 -14.71 -8.70
C ASP A 28 17.23 -13.51 -8.70
N LYS A 29 18.42 -13.68 -9.29
CA LYS A 29 19.47 -12.63 -9.37
C LYS A 29 19.07 -11.45 -10.22
N GLU A 30 18.08 -11.60 -11.11
CA GLU A 30 17.55 -10.58 -11.99
C GLU A 30 16.34 -9.87 -11.39
N GLY A 31 15.90 -10.25 -10.17
CA GLY A 31 14.70 -9.71 -9.52
C GLY A 31 13.39 -10.29 -10.06
N LYS A 32 13.45 -11.43 -10.75
CA LYS A 32 12.28 -12.14 -11.27
C LYS A 32 11.84 -13.24 -10.33
N ILE A 33 10.56 -13.54 -10.36
CA ILE A 33 9.92 -14.60 -9.57
C ILE A 33 9.20 -15.52 -10.56
N HIS A 34 9.69 -16.75 -10.70
CA HIS A 34 9.11 -17.75 -11.57
C HIS A 34 7.95 -18.45 -10.85
N ILE A 35 6.80 -18.58 -11.53
CA ILE A 35 5.60 -19.23 -10.99
C ILE A 35 5.86 -20.68 -10.60
N SER A 36 6.69 -21.39 -11.39
CA SER A 36 7.07 -22.78 -11.10
C SER A 36 7.77 -22.97 -9.76
N ASN A 37 8.46 -21.93 -9.26
CA ASN A 37 9.19 -21.97 -7.99
C ASN A 37 8.31 -21.67 -6.77
N LEU A 38 7.08 -21.19 -6.99
CA LEU A 38 6.16 -20.87 -5.91
C LEU A 38 5.43 -22.10 -5.40
N SER A 39 5.03 -22.06 -4.13
CA SER A 39 4.14 -23.04 -3.53
C SER A 39 2.81 -23.13 -4.30
N GLU A 40 2.13 -24.27 -4.17
CA GLU A 40 0.82 -24.48 -4.78
C GLU A 40 -0.20 -23.40 -4.38
N ASN A 41 -0.16 -22.94 -3.13
CA ASN A 41 -1.04 -21.87 -2.64
C ASN A 41 -0.79 -20.56 -3.39
N ASN A 42 0.45 -20.13 -3.54
CA ASN A 42 0.79 -18.90 -4.27
C ASN A 42 0.53 -19.01 -5.77
N ARG A 43 0.65 -20.19 -6.37
CA ARG A 43 0.25 -20.44 -7.77
C ARG A 43 -1.26 -20.26 -7.94
N LYS A 44 -2.08 -20.82 -7.05
CA LYS A 44 -3.54 -20.62 -7.05
C LYS A 44 -3.92 -19.14 -6.86
N GLU A 45 -3.21 -18.43 -6.01
CA GLU A 45 -3.43 -16.99 -5.83
C GLU A 45 -3.01 -16.18 -7.09
N ALA A 46 -1.99 -16.61 -7.83
CA ALA A 46 -1.63 -16.01 -9.12
C ALA A 46 -2.73 -16.23 -10.18
N GLU A 47 -3.23 -17.46 -10.29
CA GLU A 47 -4.36 -17.79 -11.18
C GLU A 47 -5.61 -16.99 -10.84
N ARG A 48 -5.88 -16.79 -9.55
CA ARG A 48 -7.05 -16.04 -9.05
C ARG A 48 -7.07 -14.59 -9.53
N VAL A 49 -5.92 -13.95 -9.70
CA VAL A 49 -5.81 -12.59 -10.27
C VAL A 49 -5.66 -12.60 -11.79
N GLY A 50 -5.86 -13.76 -12.44
CA GLY A 50 -5.80 -13.92 -13.90
C GLY A 50 -4.39 -13.85 -14.47
N PHE A 51 -3.37 -14.14 -13.67
CA PHE A 51 -1.99 -14.14 -14.17
C PHE A 51 -1.70 -15.45 -14.93
N THR A 52 -1.26 -15.31 -16.17
CA THR A 52 -0.96 -16.43 -17.09
C THR A 52 0.50 -16.48 -17.53
N GLY A 53 1.34 -15.55 -17.02
CA GLY A 53 2.78 -15.51 -17.34
C GLY A 53 3.58 -16.58 -16.61
N GLU A 54 4.77 -16.84 -17.08
CA GLU A 54 5.70 -17.79 -16.44
C GLU A 54 6.47 -17.17 -15.27
N TRP A 55 6.65 -15.85 -15.28
CA TRP A 55 7.35 -15.08 -14.24
C TRP A 55 6.82 -13.65 -14.14
N PHE A 56 7.11 -12.99 -13.04
CA PHE A 56 6.83 -11.56 -12.82
C PHE A 56 7.97 -10.89 -12.07
N GLU A 57 8.08 -9.57 -12.17
CA GLU A 57 9.10 -8.79 -11.47
C GLU A 57 8.75 -8.60 -9.98
N TYR A 58 9.77 -8.57 -9.13
CA TYR A 58 9.61 -8.17 -7.73
C TYR A 58 9.26 -6.67 -7.63
N SER A 59 8.01 -6.35 -7.87
CA SER A 59 7.48 -4.99 -7.88
C SER A 59 6.01 -4.99 -7.47
N LEU A 60 5.60 -3.95 -6.75
CA LEU A 60 4.19 -3.69 -6.42
C LEU A 60 3.43 -2.99 -7.58
N SER A 61 4.09 -2.74 -8.71
CA SER A 61 3.50 -2.03 -9.85
C SER A 61 2.67 -2.92 -10.77
N SER A 62 2.75 -4.25 -10.62
CA SER A 62 1.91 -5.22 -11.33
C SER A 62 0.80 -5.78 -10.46
N ALA A 63 -0.29 -6.25 -11.08
CA ALA A 63 -1.41 -6.86 -10.35
C ALA A 63 -0.97 -8.08 -9.54
N ILE A 64 -0.19 -8.97 -10.17
CA ILE A 64 0.34 -10.17 -9.53
C ILE A 64 1.29 -9.82 -8.37
N GLY A 65 2.21 -8.89 -8.59
CA GLY A 65 3.14 -8.45 -7.55
C GLY A 65 2.42 -7.79 -6.38
N ASN A 66 1.48 -6.88 -6.64
CA ASN A 66 0.65 -6.28 -5.59
C ASN A 66 -0.14 -7.33 -4.82
N HIS A 67 -0.72 -8.31 -5.52
CA HIS A 67 -1.50 -9.37 -4.88
C HIS A 67 -0.63 -10.27 -4.00
N LEU A 68 0.44 -10.85 -4.54
CA LEU A 68 1.27 -11.80 -3.80
C LEU A 68 2.15 -11.17 -2.72
N LEU A 69 2.63 -9.92 -2.93
CA LEU A 69 3.54 -9.26 -2.00
C LEU A 69 2.84 -8.41 -0.94
N LYS A 70 1.56 -8.04 -1.15
CA LYS A 70 0.83 -7.18 -0.23
C LYS A 70 -0.49 -7.78 0.23
N THR A 71 -1.37 -8.18 -0.70
CA THR A 71 -2.73 -8.62 -0.36
C THR A 71 -2.72 -9.97 0.34
N VAL A 72 -1.99 -10.95 -0.18
CA VAL A 72 -1.89 -12.29 0.42
C VAL A 72 -1.34 -12.22 1.85
N PRO A 73 -0.15 -11.63 2.12
CA PRO A 73 0.37 -11.58 3.48
C PRO A 73 -0.49 -10.75 4.44
N MET A 74 -1.19 -9.72 3.96
CA MET A 74 -2.16 -8.98 4.77
C MET A 74 -3.33 -9.89 5.18
N ASN A 75 -3.92 -10.62 4.24
CA ASN A 75 -5.05 -11.51 4.49
C ASN A 75 -4.66 -12.67 5.42
N GLU A 76 -3.49 -13.26 5.25
CA GLU A 76 -2.93 -14.28 6.13
C GLU A 76 -2.73 -13.74 7.55
N THR A 77 -2.22 -12.51 7.67
CA THR A 77 -2.04 -11.84 8.96
C THR A 77 -3.37 -11.60 9.65
N MET A 78 -4.37 -11.09 8.93
CA MET A 78 -5.70 -10.87 9.47
C MET A 78 -6.33 -12.18 9.98
N THR A 79 -6.22 -13.25 9.21
CA THR A 79 -6.72 -14.57 9.59
C THR A 79 -5.97 -15.13 10.80
N LYS A 80 -4.63 -15.07 10.79
CA LYS A 80 -3.76 -15.58 11.87
C LYS A 80 -4.07 -14.91 13.22
N TYR A 81 -4.26 -13.59 13.20
CA TYR A 81 -4.52 -12.81 14.42
C TYR A 81 -6.01 -12.61 14.70
N ARG A 82 -6.90 -13.20 13.87
CA ARG A 82 -8.36 -13.08 13.99
C ARG A 82 -8.81 -11.61 14.06
N LEU A 83 -8.26 -10.79 13.16
CA LEU A 83 -8.59 -9.38 13.07
C LEU A 83 -9.89 -9.22 12.29
N ASP A 84 -10.86 -8.56 12.85
CA ASP A 84 -12.19 -8.32 12.28
C ASP A 84 -12.35 -6.90 11.73
N ALA A 85 -11.37 -6.03 11.93
CA ALA A 85 -11.34 -4.68 11.36
C ALA A 85 -9.93 -4.28 10.90
N LEU A 86 -9.88 -3.57 9.77
CA LEU A 86 -8.69 -2.94 9.21
C LEU A 86 -8.89 -1.44 9.10
N PHE A 87 -8.18 -0.65 9.89
CA PHE A 87 -8.15 0.80 9.78
C PHE A 87 -7.15 1.23 8.72
N THR A 88 -7.56 2.11 7.81
CA THR A 88 -6.71 2.62 6.73
C THR A 88 -6.71 4.14 6.70
N GLY A 89 -5.56 4.73 6.35
CA GLY A 89 -5.39 6.18 6.21
C GLY A 89 -5.77 6.71 4.82
N ILE A 90 -6.84 6.18 4.23
CA ILE A 90 -7.31 6.60 2.91
C ILE A 90 -8.09 7.91 3.03
N ARG A 91 -7.88 8.82 2.07
CA ARG A 91 -8.60 10.09 1.95
C ARG A 91 -9.22 10.23 0.56
N TRP A 92 -10.27 11.02 0.45
CA TRP A 92 -10.93 11.31 -0.84
C TRP A 92 -10.07 12.16 -1.77
N ASP A 93 -9.26 13.07 -1.21
CA ASP A 93 -8.41 13.99 -1.98
C ASP A 93 -7.15 13.36 -2.58
N GLU A 94 -6.72 12.18 -2.11
CA GLU A 94 -5.50 11.51 -2.60
C GLU A 94 -5.51 11.29 -4.11
N ASN A 95 -6.68 10.91 -4.64
CA ASN A 95 -6.85 10.53 -6.03
C ASN A 95 -8.35 10.43 -6.37
N PRO A 96 -8.80 10.85 -7.57
CA PRO A 96 -10.20 10.74 -7.99
C PRO A 96 -10.81 9.34 -7.83
N SER A 97 -10.01 8.28 -7.95
CA SER A 97 -10.47 6.91 -7.76
C SER A 97 -10.91 6.60 -6.32
N ARG A 98 -10.64 7.49 -5.35
CA ARG A 98 -11.05 7.38 -3.95
C ARG A 98 -12.39 8.03 -3.64
N ALA A 99 -12.95 8.82 -4.57
CA ALA A 99 -14.19 9.58 -4.34
C ALA A 99 -15.39 8.71 -3.92
N ALA A 100 -15.42 7.45 -4.33
CA ALA A 100 -16.48 6.50 -3.99
C ALA A 100 -16.23 5.70 -2.70
N GLU A 101 -15.10 5.90 -2.01
CA GLU A 101 -14.78 5.19 -0.77
C GLU A 101 -15.75 5.61 0.36
N ARG A 102 -16.07 4.65 1.24
CA ARG A 102 -16.97 4.83 2.37
C ARG A 102 -16.22 4.74 3.68
N PHE A 103 -16.72 5.38 4.73
CA PHE A 103 -16.12 5.30 6.07
C PHE A 103 -15.99 3.86 6.58
N ILE A 104 -16.97 3.03 6.31
CA ILE A 104 -16.97 1.61 6.67
C ILE A 104 -17.44 0.80 5.48
N SER A 105 -16.71 -0.26 5.17
CA SER A 105 -17.07 -1.23 4.14
C SER A 105 -16.71 -2.64 4.58
N TYR A 106 -17.60 -3.60 4.31
CA TYR A 106 -17.36 -5.01 4.62
C TYR A 106 -16.57 -5.70 3.49
N ARG A 107 -15.71 -6.62 3.88
CA ARG A 107 -14.96 -7.52 3.00
C ARG A 107 -15.22 -8.96 3.43
N GLU A 108 -15.43 -9.84 2.45
CA GLU A 108 -15.80 -11.23 2.72
C GLU A 108 -14.60 -12.15 2.96
N LYS A 109 -13.47 -11.90 2.32
CA LYS A 109 -12.31 -12.81 2.32
C LYS A 109 -10.98 -12.07 2.56
N PRO A 110 -10.42 -12.22 3.77
CA PRO A 110 -11.05 -12.70 4.99
C PRO A 110 -12.19 -11.78 5.42
N SER A 111 -13.13 -12.31 6.18
CA SER A 111 -14.26 -11.53 6.71
C SER A 111 -13.76 -10.44 7.66
N HIS A 112 -13.95 -9.17 7.29
CA HIS A 112 -13.57 -8.03 8.12
C HIS A 112 -14.25 -6.74 7.69
N PHE A 113 -14.25 -5.75 8.58
CA PHE A 113 -14.61 -4.37 8.23
C PHE A 113 -13.36 -3.58 7.86
N ARG A 114 -13.43 -2.83 6.77
CA ARG A 114 -12.46 -1.78 6.47
C ARG A 114 -13.02 -0.46 6.99
N VAL A 115 -12.24 0.22 7.83
CA VAL A 115 -12.61 1.48 8.47
C VAL A 115 -11.64 2.58 8.01
N GLN A 116 -12.17 3.69 7.55
CA GLN A 116 -11.44 4.79 6.92
C GLN A 116 -11.78 6.12 7.61
N PRO A 117 -11.24 6.37 8.81
CA PRO A 117 -11.71 7.46 9.66
C PRO A 117 -11.34 8.86 9.16
N ILE A 118 -10.32 8.97 8.30
CA ILE A 118 -9.79 10.25 7.81
C ILE A 118 -10.19 10.56 6.37
N LEU A 119 -11.23 9.91 5.83
CA LEU A 119 -11.70 10.13 4.46
C LEU A 119 -11.89 11.61 4.06
N PRO A 120 -12.51 12.49 4.90
CA PRO A 120 -12.76 13.88 4.55
C PRO A 120 -11.55 14.79 4.76
N PHE A 121 -10.46 14.31 5.34
CA PHE A 121 -9.26 15.12 5.55
C PHE A 121 -8.59 15.41 4.21
N THR A 122 -8.10 16.64 4.08
CA THR A 122 -7.22 17.01 2.98
C THR A 122 -5.76 16.68 3.32
N GLU A 123 -4.88 16.65 2.32
CA GLU A 123 -3.45 16.50 2.56
C GLU A 123 -2.90 17.62 3.46
N ARG A 124 -3.41 18.84 3.28
CA ARG A 124 -3.08 19.99 4.12
C ARG A 124 -3.49 19.79 5.58
N ASP A 125 -4.66 19.20 5.84
CA ASP A 125 -5.11 18.87 7.20
C ASP A 125 -4.16 17.86 7.86
N ILE A 126 -3.70 16.87 7.11
CA ILE A 126 -2.75 15.86 7.59
C ILE A 126 -1.42 16.52 7.98
N TRP A 127 -0.85 17.37 7.12
CA TRP A 127 0.39 18.07 7.44
C TRP A 127 0.23 19.03 8.62
N GLY A 128 -0.88 19.76 8.67
CA GLY A 128 -1.23 20.62 9.82
C GLY A 128 -1.26 19.83 11.11
N TYR A 129 -1.94 18.68 11.13
CA TYR A 129 -2.02 17.82 12.30
C TYR A 129 -0.66 17.22 12.70
N ILE A 130 0.14 16.77 11.72
CA ILE A 130 1.50 16.24 11.96
C ILE A 130 2.36 17.29 12.68
N PHE A 131 2.40 18.51 12.18
CA PHE A 131 3.23 19.58 12.77
C PHE A 131 2.70 20.06 14.13
N GLN A 132 1.38 20.25 14.24
CA GLN A 132 0.76 20.68 15.49
C GLN A 132 0.97 19.66 16.62
N SER A 133 0.93 18.36 16.29
CA SER A 133 1.03 17.28 17.26
C SER A 133 2.43 16.70 17.41
N GLY A 134 3.42 17.19 16.64
CA GLY A 134 4.79 16.67 16.69
C GLY A 134 4.91 15.21 16.26
N ILE A 135 4.06 14.75 15.35
CA ILE A 135 4.04 13.35 14.90
C ILE A 135 5.25 13.10 13.99
N PRO A 136 6.04 12.04 14.23
CA PRO A 136 7.15 11.68 13.37
C PRO A 136 6.65 11.25 11.97
N TYR A 137 7.33 11.71 10.94
CA TYR A 137 7.05 11.39 9.54
C TYR A 137 8.29 10.88 8.82
N HIS A 138 8.10 10.25 7.67
CA HIS A 138 9.21 9.67 6.91
C HIS A 138 10.11 10.76 6.31
N PRO A 139 11.47 10.67 6.46
CA PRO A 139 12.40 11.73 6.02
C PRO A 139 12.37 12.04 4.51
N LEU A 140 11.84 11.14 3.67
CA LEU A 140 11.71 11.40 2.24
C LEU A 140 10.73 12.53 1.93
N TYR A 141 9.75 12.80 2.79
CA TYR A 141 8.82 13.91 2.59
C TYR A 141 9.52 15.28 2.59
N SER A 142 10.53 15.48 3.46
CA SER A 142 11.36 16.68 3.46
C SER A 142 12.30 16.79 2.25
N LYS A 143 12.47 15.70 1.48
CA LYS A 143 13.32 15.62 0.29
C LYS A 143 12.53 15.71 -1.02
N GLY A 144 11.27 16.14 -0.98
CA GLY A 144 10.43 16.34 -2.15
C GLY A 144 9.67 15.12 -2.65
N TYR A 145 9.66 14.02 -1.89
CA TYR A 145 8.77 12.89 -2.16
C TYR A 145 7.42 13.18 -1.53
N ARG A 146 6.37 13.25 -2.30
CA ARG A 146 5.00 13.52 -1.80
C ARG A 146 4.19 12.24 -1.61
N SER A 147 4.49 11.20 -2.37
CA SER A 147 3.83 9.89 -2.27
C SER A 147 4.88 8.79 -2.19
N ILE A 148 4.92 8.10 -1.05
CA ILE A 148 5.91 7.05 -0.79
C ILE A 148 5.26 5.69 -0.98
N ASP A 149 5.91 4.82 -1.75
CA ASP A 149 5.54 3.41 -2.00
C ASP A 149 6.79 2.51 -1.82
N GLY A 150 6.90 1.41 -2.54
CA GLY A 150 8.12 0.60 -2.55
C GLY A 150 9.35 1.41 -2.99
N LYS A 151 10.54 0.95 -2.57
CA LYS A 151 11.81 1.65 -2.86
C LYS A 151 12.02 1.94 -4.35
N MET A 152 11.56 1.04 -5.23
CA MET A 152 11.69 1.19 -6.69
C MET A 152 10.54 2.00 -7.30
N ASP A 153 9.42 2.16 -6.58
CA ASP A 153 8.20 2.77 -7.10
C ASP A 153 8.00 4.22 -6.62
N SER A 154 8.77 4.66 -5.61
CA SER A 154 8.72 6.02 -5.10
C SER A 154 9.51 6.96 -5.99
N LYS A 155 8.88 8.05 -6.43
CA LYS A 155 9.52 9.10 -7.24
C LYS A 155 9.46 10.42 -6.51
N LYS A 156 10.55 11.18 -6.64
CA LYS A 156 10.60 12.56 -6.19
C LYS A 156 9.68 13.40 -7.07
N SER A 157 8.79 14.18 -6.47
CA SER A 157 7.79 15.00 -7.17
C SER A 157 8.27 16.42 -7.41
N ALA A 158 9.05 16.99 -6.49
CA ALA A 158 9.59 18.35 -6.57
C ALA A 158 10.87 18.46 -5.73
N ASP A 159 11.52 19.62 -5.74
CA ASP A 159 12.68 19.90 -4.85
C ASP A 159 12.23 20.36 -3.46
N GLU A 160 11.08 21.01 -3.38
CA GLU A 160 10.46 21.47 -2.15
C GLU A 160 9.93 20.29 -1.31
N PRO A 161 9.89 20.43 0.02
CA PRO A 161 9.24 19.46 0.91
C PRO A 161 7.78 19.18 0.51
N ALA A 162 7.28 18.00 0.82
CA ALA A 162 5.93 17.58 0.45
C ALA A 162 4.85 18.60 0.88
N TRP A 163 4.99 19.18 2.06
CA TRP A 163 4.03 20.15 2.63
C TRP A 163 4.08 21.56 2.03
N GLU A 164 5.07 21.86 1.18
CA GLU A 164 5.20 23.12 0.45
C GLU A 164 4.79 23.01 -1.02
N GLN A 165 4.53 21.79 -1.50
CA GLN A 165 4.09 21.53 -2.87
C GLN A 165 2.62 21.95 -3.07
N ASP A 166 2.22 22.11 -4.33
CA ASP A 166 0.84 22.49 -4.70
C ASP A 166 -0.15 21.36 -4.39
N MET A 167 -0.77 21.43 -3.21
CA MET A 167 -1.77 20.46 -2.76
C MET A 167 -3.18 20.78 -3.24
N GLU A 168 -3.42 21.97 -3.77
CA GLU A 168 -4.76 22.43 -4.15
C GLU A 168 -5.09 22.06 -5.60
N HIS A 169 -4.09 22.13 -6.48
CA HIS A 169 -4.29 21.88 -7.91
C HIS A 169 -3.74 20.54 -8.38
N THR A 170 -3.02 19.82 -7.50
CA THR A 170 -2.46 18.50 -7.82
C THR A 170 -2.82 17.47 -6.76
N HIS A 171 -3.11 16.25 -7.19
CA HIS A 171 -3.34 15.13 -6.26
C HIS A 171 -2.02 14.56 -5.75
N GLU A 172 -1.97 14.14 -4.49
CA GLU A 172 -0.81 13.50 -3.87
C GLU A 172 -0.21 12.40 -4.74
N ARG A 173 -1.05 11.62 -5.42
CA ARG A 173 -0.67 10.48 -6.24
C ARG A 173 -0.50 10.79 -7.73
N ALA A 174 -0.55 12.05 -8.14
CA ALA A 174 -0.39 12.46 -9.56
C ALA A 174 0.95 12.03 -10.17
N GLY A 175 2.01 11.89 -9.36
CA GLY A 175 3.34 11.40 -9.80
C GLY A 175 3.44 9.87 -9.94
N ARG A 176 2.41 9.10 -9.58
CA ARG A 176 2.39 7.65 -9.76
C ARG A 176 1.97 7.29 -11.19
N SER A 177 2.43 6.14 -11.70
CA SER A 177 2.06 5.70 -13.04
C SER A 177 0.54 5.50 -13.17
N GLN A 178 -0.07 6.03 -14.24
CA GLN A 178 -1.51 5.85 -14.53
C GLN A 178 -1.90 4.37 -14.59
N ASN A 179 -1.05 3.53 -15.15
CA ASN A 179 -1.27 2.07 -15.22
C ASN A 179 -1.49 1.44 -13.84
N LYS A 180 -0.82 1.96 -12.80
CA LYS A 180 -0.99 1.47 -11.43
C LYS A 180 -2.37 1.83 -10.87
N GLU A 181 -2.88 3.01 -11.13
CA GLU A 181 -4.19 3.44 -10.64
C GLU A 181 -5.33 2.68 -11.35
N GLU A 182 -5.23 2.44 -12.65
CA GLU A 182 -6.18 1.60 -13.39
C GLU A 182 -6.19 0.15 -12.89
N MET A 183 -5.00 -0.42 -12.68
CA MET A 183 -4.84 -1.76 -12.10
C MET A 183 -5.47 -1.84 -10.72
N MET A 184 -5.23 -0.86 -9.87
CA MET A 184 -5.81 -0.79 -8.52
C MET A 184 -7.34 -0.67 -8.59
N GLY A 185 -7.88 0.03 -9.58
CA GLY A 185 -9.32 0.09 -9.88
C GLY A 185 -9.89 -1.30 -10.20
N LYS A 186 -9.24 -2.05 -11.06
CA LYS A 186 -9.63 -3.44 -11.41
C LYS A 186 -9.58 -4.37 -10.21
N LEU A 187 -8.51 -4.33 -9.42
CA LEU A 187 -8.38 -5.16 -8.21
C LEU A 187 -9.47 -4.85 -7.17
N ARG A 188 -9.91 -3.59 -7.04
CA ARG A 188 -11.06 -3.24 -6.20
C ARG A 188 -12.37 -3.83 -6.71
N GLN A 189 -12.64 -3.74 -8.01
CA GLN A 189 -13.85 -4.31 -8.62
C GLN A 189 -13.92 -5.83 -8.39
N LEU A 190 -12.77 -6.49 -8.35
CA LEU A 190 -12.66 -7.92 -8.05
C LEU A 190 -12.71 -8.23 -6.54
N GLY A 191 -12.88 -7.24 -5.67
CA GLY A 191 -12.97 -7.43 -4.22
C GLY A 191 -11.62 -7.68 -3.52
N TYR A 192 -10.49 -7.44 -4.20
CA TYR A 192 -9.14 -7.66 -3.63
C TYR A 192 -8.61 -6.51 -2.78
N MET A 193 -9.34 -5.39 -2.70
CA MET A 193 -8.93 -4.25 -1.88
C MET A 193 -10.12 -3.54 -1.25
#